data_c7e88f8b0c085f96f4809ec814036289
#
_entry.id   c7e88f8b0c085f96f4809ec814036289
#
_cell.length_a   1.000
_cell.length_b   1.000
_cell.length_c   1.000
_cell.angle_alpha   90.00
_cell.angle_beta   90.00
_cell.angle_gamma   90.00
#
_symmetry.space_group_name_H-M   'P 1'
#
loop_
_entity.id
_entity.type
_entity.pdbx_description
1 polymer ?
#
loop_
_entity_poly.entity_id
_entity_poly.type
_entity_poly.pdbx_seq_one_letter_code
_entity_poly.pdbx_strand_id
1 'polypeptide(L)'
;MPQNLEPLENLVDQFARFPGIGRKGATRMAYEVMGMSNEQAMELAQAIEHAKKDLHRCRICQDYTAGEICKICLSQKRDRSVICVVESPRDIKSIERTHEYNGLYHVLHGLISPMDGIGAEQLCIKELLARLNDTVKEVIIDRKSTRLNSSH
;
A
#
# COMPACT_ATOMS: atom_id res chain seq x y z
N MET A 1 10.74 -0.45 -43.65
CA MET A 1 11.10 -1.23 -42.46
C MET A 1 10.56 -0.58 -41.22
N PRO A 2 9.80 -1.30 -40.42
CA PRO A 2 9.37 -0.73 -39.14
C PRO A 2 10.60 -0.51 -38.26
N GLN A 3 10.53 0.56 -37.50
CA GLN A 3 11.59 0.86 -36.54
C GLN A 3 11.50 -0.12 -35.37
N ASN A 4 12.63 -0.50 -34.85
CA ASN A 4 12.67 -1.32 -33.64
C ASN A 4 12.58 -0.41 -32.43
N LEU A 5 11.38 -0.30 -31.88
CA LEU A 5 11.12 0.53 -30.69
C LEU A 5 10.96 -0.34 -29.43
N GLU A 6 11.68 -1.46 -29.38
CA GLU A 6 11.60 -2.38 -28.26
C GLU A 6 11.74 -1.72 -26.89
N PRO A 7 12.70 -0.79 -26.66
CA PRO A 7 12.77 -0.15 -25.35
C PRO A 7 11.52 0.62 -25.01
N LEU A 8 10.88 1.25 -25.97
CA LEU A 8 9.64 1.98 -25.73
C LEU A 8 8.50 1.00 -25.44
N GLU A 9 8.43 -0.09 -26.19
CA GLU A 9 7.42 -1.11 -25.96
C GLU A 9 7.57 -1.74 -24.58
N ASN A 10 8.80 -1.97 -24.15
CA ASN A 10 9.06 -2.48 -22.81
C ASN A 10 8.58 -1.51 -21.73
N LEU A 11 8.77 -0.22 -21.96
CA LEU A 11 8.30 0.80 -21.02
C LEU A 11 6.77 0.81 -20.94
N VAL A 12 6.11 0.72 -22.11
CA VAL A 12 4.65 0.63 -22.17
C VAL A 12 4.17 -0.60 -21.38
N ASP A 13 4.83 -1.73 -21.57
CA ASP A 13 4.48 -2.96 -20.88
C ASP A 13 4.55 -2.79 -19.35
N GLN A 14 5.57 -2.08 -18.88
CA GLN A 14 5.71 -1.87 -17.43
C GLN A 14 4.59 -1.01 -16.89
N PHE A 15 4.21 0.06 -17.58
CA PHE A 15 3.10 0.90 -17.14
C PHE A 15 1.76 0.16 -17.22
N ALA A 16 1.61 -0.71 -18.21
CA ALA A 16 0.37 -1.47 -18.37
C ALA A 16 0.14 -2.50 -17.26
N ARG A 17 1.17 -2.82 -16.48
CA ARG A 17 1.04 -3.73 -15.35
C ARG A 17 0.28 -3.13 -14.17
N PHE A 18 0.16 -1.82 -14.13
CA PHE A 18 -0.56 -1.17 -13.03
C PHE A 18 -2.06 -1.42 -13.15
N PRO A 19 -2.72 -1.81 -12.06
CA PRO A 19 -4.17 -1.97 -12.08
C PRO A 19 -4.84 -0.65 -12.49
N GLY A 20 -5.83 -0.75 -13.38
CA GLY A 20 -6.52 0.43 -13.85
C GLY A 20 -5.84 1.18 -14.98
N ILE A 21 -4.63 0.78 -15.35
CA ILE A 21 -3.92 1.39 -16.49
C ILE A 21 -4.03 0.43 -17.66
N GLY A 22 -4.80 0.84 -18.68
CA GLY A 22 -4.92 0.08 -19.91
C GLY A 22 -3.77 0.38 -20.86
N ARG A 23 -3.75 -0.33 -21.99
CA ARG A 23 -2.67 -0.19 -22.97
C ARG A 23 -2.55 1.23 -23.49
N LYS A 24 -3.69 1.87 -23.73
CA LYS A 24 -3.71 3.24 -24.24
C LYS A 24 -3.10 4.22 -23.24
N GLY A 25 -3.49 4.10 -21.98
CA GLY A 25 -2.93 4.95 -20.92
C GLY A 25 -1.45 4.71 -20.70
N ALA A 26 -1.05 3.44 -20.73
CA ALA A 26 0.35 3.07 -20.58
C ALA A 26 1.21 3.64 -21.70
N THR A 27 0.69 3.61 -22.94
CA THR A 27 1.38 4.18 -24.09
C THR A 27 1.57 5.68 -23.90
N ARG A 28 0.51 6.38 -23.46
CA ARG A 28 0.60 7.82 -23.21
C ARG A 28 1.65 8.13 -22.15
N MET A 29 1.69 7.34 -21.07
CA MET A 29 2.67 7.55 -20.01
C MET A 29 4.09 7.34 -20.51
N ALA A 30 4.29 6.32 -21.36
CA ALA A 30 5.62 6.05 -21.91
C ALA A 30 6.10 7.22 -22.76
N TYR A 31 5.21 7.79 -23.59
CA TYR A 31 5.58 8.94 -24.38
C TYR A 31 5.84 10.19 -23.54
N GLU A 32 5.14 10.33 -22.42
CA GLU A 32 5.44 11.42 -21.49
C GLU A 32 6.86 11.29 -20.95
N VAL A 33 7.28 10.06 -20.64
CA VAL A 33 8.65 9.83 -20.19
C VAL A 33 9.64 10.20 -21.29
N MET A 34 9.34 9.85 -22.54
CA MET A 34 10.23 10.19 -23.66
C MET A 34 10.36 11.70 -23.86
N GLY A 35 9.32 12.46 -23.48
CA GLY A 35 9.36 13.92 -23.56
C GLY A 35 10.09 14.58 -22.40
N MET A 36 10.43 13.84 -21.35
CA MET A 36 11.16 14.39 -20.22
C MET A 36 12.62 14.61 -20.58
N SER A 37 13.29 15.48 -19.82
CA SER A 37 14.74 15.56 -19.90
C SER A 37 15.33 14.25 -19.36
N ASN A 38 16.58 13.96 -19.73
CA ASN A 38 17.26 12.79 -19.21
C ASN A 38 17.36 12.82 -17.70
N GLU A 39 17.53 14.02 -17.13
CA GLU A 39 17.60 14.17 -15.68
C GLU A 39 16.28 13.80 -15.00
N GLN A 40 15.16 14.26 -15.55
CA GLN A 40 13.84 13.96 -15.00
C GLN A 40 13.52 12.47 -15.10
N ALA A 41 13.83 11.87 -16.25
CA ALA A 41 13.59 10.46 -16.44
C ALA A 41 14.41 9.62 -15.47
N MET A 42 15.66 10.02 -15.25
CA MET A 42 16.53 9.31 -14.30
C MET A 42 16.04 9.49 -12.87
N GLU A 43 15.55 10.68 -12.52
CA GLU A 43 14.97 10.90 -11.20
C GLU A 43 13.78 9.99 -10.96
N LEU A 44 12.93 9.80 -11.97
CA LEU A 44 11.80 8.89 -11.85
C LEU A 44 12.27 7.45 -11.62
N ALA A 45 13.24 7.01 -12.41
CA ALA A 45 13.78 5.66 -12.28
C ALA A 45 14.40 5.44 -10.91
N GLN A 46 15.16 6.42 -10.43
CA GLN A 46 15.82 6.32 -9.12
C GLN A 46 14.82 6.38 -7.98
N ALA A 47 13.75 7.16 -8.13
CA ALA A 47 12.71 7.22 -7.11
C ALA A 47 12.05 5.85 -6.91
N ILE A 48 11.79 5.15 -8.02
CA ILE A 48 11.23 3.81 -7.96
C ILE A 48 12.20 2.85 -7.27
N GLU A 49 13.46 2.89 -7.69
CA GLU A 49 14.48 2.03 -7.13
C GLU A 49 14.68 2.26 -5.64
N HIS A 50 14.81 3.53 -5.23
CA HIS A 50 15.02 3.87 -3.82
C HIS A 50 13.83 3.51 -2.94
N ALA A 51 12.61 3.71 -3.44
CA ALA A 51 11.43 3.34 -2.68
C ALA A 51 11.41 1.84 -2.41
N LYS A 52 11.70 1.03 -3.45
CA LYS A 52 11.70 -0.42 -3.29
C LYS A 52 12.84 -0.92 -2.42
N LYS A 53 13.97 -0.23 -2.45
CA LYS A 53 15.15 -0.64 -1.69
C LYS A 53 15.06 -0.21 -0.23
N ASP A 54 14.60 1.02 0.02
CA ASP A 54 14.68 1.63 1.33
C ASP A 54 13.43 1.45 2.19
N LEU A 55 12.30 1.13 1.57
CA LEU A 55 11.06 0.92 2.30
C LEU A 55 10.75 -0.57 2.42
N HIS A 56 10.26 -0.95 3.58
CA HIS A 56 9.80 -2.28 3.85
C HIS A 56 8.63 -2.20 4.83
N ARG A 57 8.05 -3.32 5.16
CA ARG A 57 6.90 -3.33 6.06
C ARG A 57 7.35 -3.23 7.51
N CYS A 58 6.63 -2.40 8.27
CA CYS A 58 6.80 -2.35 9.71
C CYS A 58 6.57 -3.75 10.28
N ARG A 59 7.49 -4.21 11.10
CA ARG A 59 7.43 -5.55 11.69
C ARG A 59 6.16 -5.77 12.51
N ILE A 60 5.58 -4.72 13.04
CA ILE A 60 4.41 -4.80 13.90
C ILE A 60 3.11 -4.62 13.14
N CYS A 61 2.94 -3.50 12.44
CA CYS A 61 1.66 -3.16 11.82
C CYS A 61 1.58 -3.44 10.33
N GLN A 62 2.71 -3.76 9.70
CA GLN A 62 2.81 -4.07 8.27
C GLN A 62 2.64 -2.86 7.35
N ASP A 63 2.56 -1.64 7.87
CA ASP A 63 2.64 -0.43 7.07
C ASP A 63 4.06 -0.24 6.56
N TYR A 64 4.23 0.56 5.53
CA TYR A 64 5.56 0.83 5.00
C TYR A 64 6.34 1.79 5.89
N THR A 65 7.62 1.50 6.04
CA THR A 65 8.53 2.32 6.84
C THR A 65 9.96 2.13 6.36
N ALA A 66 10.79 3.14 6.58
CA ALA A 66 12.20 3.03 6.30
C ALA A 66 12.95 2.31 7.42
N GLY A 67 12.44 2.36 8.63
CA GLY A 67 13.00 1.66 9.77
C GLY A 67 12.40 0.28 9.96
N GLU A 68 12.79 -0.40 10.99
CA GLU A 68 12.23 -1.70 11.32
C GLU A 68 10.79 -1.58 11.83
N ILE A 69 10.52 -0.53 12.61
CA ILE A 69 9.22 -0.27 13.21
C ILE A 69 8.82 1.16 12.87
N CYS A 70 7.57 1.36 12.45
CA CYS A 70 7.11 2.68 12.02
C CYS A 70 6.92 3.63 13.21
N LYS A 71 6.79 4.92 12.88
CA LYS A 71 6.66 5.96 13.90
C LYS A 71 5.43 5.79 14.79
N ILE A 72 4.34 5.33 14.21
CA ILE A 72 3.11 5.13 14.98
C ILE A 72 3.29 4.02 16.00
N CYS A 73 3.86 2.89 15.57
CA CYS A 73 4.09 1.77 16.48
C CYS A 73 5.11 2.11 17.57
N LEU A 74 6.05 3.01 17.29
CA LEU A 74 7.04 3.44 18.27
C LEU A 74 6.52 4.52 19.21
N SER A 75 5.44 5.22 18.84
CA SER A 75 4.98 6.37 19.62
C SER A 75 4.39 5.92 20.94
N GLN A 76 4.87 6.53 22.01
CA GLN A 76 4.34 6.28 23.35
C GLN A 76 3.06 7.06 23.63
N LYS A 77 2.68 7.96 22.73
CA LYS A 77 1.46 8.75 22.87
C LYS A 77 0.23 8.03 22.33
N ARG A 78 0.44 6.91 21.66
CA ARG A 78 -0.67 6.14 21.08
C ARG A 78 -1.30 5.22 22.11
N ASP A 79 -2.61 5.03 21.98
CA ASP A 79 -3.35 4.09 22.81
C ASP A 79 -3.10 2.67 22.29
N ARG A 80 -2.31 1.92 23.01
CA ARG A 80 -1.90 0.58 22.60
C ARG A 80 -2.96 -0.48 22.83
N SER A 81 -4.08 -0.11 23.45
CA SER A 81 -5.16 -1.04 23.69
C SER A 81 -6.13 -1.14 22.51
N VAL A 82 -5.98 -0.27 21.50
CA VAL A 82 -6.87 -0.21 20.35
C VAL A 82 -6.07 -0.42 19.07
N ILE A 83 -6.52 -1.36 18.23
CA ILE A 83 -5.92 -1.60 16.92
C ILE A 83 -6.98 -1.41 15.85
N CYS A 84 -6.71 -0.55 14.88
CA CYS A 84 -7.57 -0.37 13.71
C CYS A 84 -6.99 -1.19 12.56
N VAL A 85 -7.75 -2.17 12.10
CA VAL A 85 -7.33 -3.05 11.01
C VAL A 85 -7.81 -2.44 9.70
N VAL A 86 -6.88 -2.20 8.80
CA VAL A 86 -7.17 -1.59 7.49
C VAL A 86 -6.70 -2.51 6.38
N GLU A 87 -7.30 -2.35 5.21
CA GLU A 87 -6.97 -3.18 4.05
C GLU A 87 -5.69 -2.73 3.36
N SER A 88 -5.41 -1.44 3.39
CA SER A 88 -4.30 -0.83 2.64
C SER A 88 -3.60 0.23 3.48
N PRO A 89 -2.28 0.42 3.27
CA PRO A 89 -1.56 1.52 3.95
C PRO A 89 -2.17 2.89 3.66
N ARG A 90 -2.81 3.07 2.51
CA ARG A 90 -3.44 4.35 2.18
C ARG A 90 -4.56 4.71 3.13
N ASP A 91 -5.22 3.71 3.71
CA ASP A 91 -6.31 3.96 4.65
C ASP A 91 -5.81 4.61 5.93
N ILE A 92 -4.57 4.29 6.33
CA ILE A 92 -3.96 4.93 7.50
C ILE A 92 -3.86 6.43 7.29
N LYS A 93 -3.38 6.84 6.11
CA LYS A 93 -3.24 8.28 5.83
C LYS A 93 -4.58 8.99 5.86
N SER A 94 -5.61 8.34 5.36
CA SER A 94 -6.96 8.92 5.37
C SER A 94 -7.47 9.10 6.80
N ILE A 95 -7.26 8.12 7.65
CA ILE A 95 -7.71 8.19 9.04
C ILE A 95 -6.87 9.21 9.83
N GLU A 96 -5.55 9.23 9.60
CA GLU A 96 -4.68 10.16 10.32
C GLU A 96 -4.99 11.63 10.00
N ARG A 97 -5.52 11.89 8.81
CA ARG A 97 -5.91 13.25 8.44
C ARG A 97 -7.04 13.80 9.31
N THR A 98 -7.84 12.93 9.88
CA THR A 98 -8.95 13.37 10.75
C THR A 98 -8.44 13.83 12.10
N HIS A 99 -7.25 13.41 12.53
CA HIS A 99 -6.70 13.67 13.84
C HIS A 99 -7.61 13.21 14.99
N GLU A 100 -8.52 12.29 14.71
CA GLU A 100 -9.49 11.81 15.69
C GLU A 100 -9.15 10.44 16.27
N TYR A 101 -8.23 9.71 15.61
CA TYR A 101 -7.85 8.38 16.05
C TYR A 101 -6.47 8.40 16.69
N ASN A 102 -6.35 7.81 17.87
CA ASN A 102 -5.10 7.79 18.60
C ASN A 102 -4.58 6.37 18.90
N GLY A 103 -5.17 5.35 18.32
CA GLY A 103 -4.73 3.97 18.53
C GLY A 103 -3.65 3.54 17.57
N LEU A 104 -3.45 2.24 17.50
CA LEU A 104 -2.51 1.62 16.60
C LEU A 104 -3.23 1.09 15.36
N TYR A 105 -2.46 0.65 14.38
CA TYR A 105 -3.01 0.12 13.13
C TYR A 105 -2.48 -1.27 12.84
N HIS A 106 -3.15 -1.95 11.94
CA HIS A 106 -2.64 -3.17 11.33
C HIS A 106 -3.12 -3.23 9.89
N VAL A 107 -2.18 -3.41 8.95
CA VAL A 107 -2.47 -3.41 7.53
C VAL A 107 -2.51 -4.84 7.02
N LEU A 108 -3.61 -5.21 6.39
CA LEU A 108 -3.78 -6.55 5.83
C LEU A 108 -3.16 -6.70 4.44
N HIS A 109 -3.04 -5.59 3.70
CA HIS A 109 -2.57 -5.57 2.31
C HIS A 109 -3.50 -6.34 1.38
N GLY A 110 -4.78 -6.12 1.55
CA GLY A 110 -5.81 -6.69 0.69
C GLY A 110 -7.06 -7.07 1.46
N LEU A 111 -7.97 -7.69 0.74
CA LEU A 111 -9.22 -8.22 1.26
C LEU A 111 -9.19 -9.74 1.19
N ILE A 112 -9.86 -10.38 2.14
CA ILE A 112 -10.09 -11.81 2.01
C ILE A 112 -11.12 -11.99 0.90
N SER A 113 -10.73 -12.70 -0.15
CA SER A 113 -11.61 -12.95 -1.29
C SER A 113 -11.45 -14.39 -1.74
N PRO A 114 -12.31 -15.30 -1.25
CA PRO A 114 -12.22 -16.70 -1.66
C PRO A 114 -12.39 -16.89 -3.18
N MET A 115 -13.19 -16.03 -3.81
CA MET A 115 -13.41 -16.12 -5.26
C MET A 115 -12.16 -15.79 -6.06
N ASP A 116 -11.29 -14.96 -5.53
CA ASP A 116 -10.04 -14.58 -6.18
C ASP A 116 -8.87 -15.40 -5.67
N GLY A 117 -9.13 -16.38 -4.82
CA GLY A 117 -8.07 -17.21 -4.26
C GLY A 117 -7.27 -16.53 -3.18
N ILE A 118 -7.73 -15.38 -2.68
CA ILE A 118 -7.03 -14.64 -1.63
C ILE A 118 -7.59 -15.09 -0.28
N GLY A 119 -6.77 -15.80 0.48
CA GLY A 119 -7.13 -16.26 1.81
C GLY A 119 -6.31 -15.59 2.89
N ALA A 120 -6.53 -16.02 4.12
CA ALA A 120 -5.87 -15.45 5.29
C ALA A 120 -4.33 -15.54 5.20
N GLU A 121 -3.82 -16.56 4.51
CA GLU A 121 -2.38 -16.77 4.39
C GLU A 121 -1.69 -15.70 3.54
N GLN A 122 -2.44 -15.12 2.59
CA GLN A 122 -1.90 -14.12 1.68
C GLN A 122 -2.01 -12.72 2.27
N LEU A 123 -2.73 -12.57 3.36
CA LEU A 123 -2.88 -11.33 4.08
C LEU A 123 -2.13 -11.43 5.40
N CYS A 124 -1.91 -10.29 6.03
CA CYS A 124 -1.15 -10.25 7.29
C CYS A 124 -2.03 -10.56 8.50
N ILE A 125 -2.89 -11.57 8.38
CA ILE A 125 -3.80 -11.95 9.47
C ILE A 125 -3.06 -12.70 10.57
N LYS A 126 -2.11 -13.56 10.20
CA LYS A 126 -1.30 -14.27 11.18
C LYS A 126 -0.56 -13.29 12.07
N GLU A 127 -0.01 -12.25 11.47
CA GLU A 127 0.70 -11.21 12.21
C GLU A 127 -0.24 -10.43 13.11
N LEU A 128 -1.48 -10.21 12.68
CA LEU A 128 -2.48 -9.55 13.51
C LEU A 128 -2.81 -10.41 14.72
N LEU A 129 -3.05 -11.70 14.51
CA LEU A 129 -3.41 -12.60 15.60
C LEU A 129 -2.31 -12.66 16.65
N ALA A 130 -1.05 -12.56 16.22
CA ALA A 130 0.08 -12.57 17.16
C ALA A 130 0.10 -11.33 18.05
N ARG A 131 -0.59 -10.25 17.67
CA ARG A 131 -0.65 -9.02 18.46
C ARG A 131 -1.78 -9.01 19.48
N LEU A 132 -2.76 -9.91 19.31
CA LEU A 132 -3.95 -9.93 20.17
C LEU A 132 -3.60 -10.61 21.48
N ASN A 133 -3.46 -9.81 22.50
CA ASN A 133 -3.14 -10.27 23.85
C ASN A 133 -3.95 -9.45 24.86
N ASP A 134 -3.66 -9.63 26.14
CA ASP A 134 -4.45 -9.00 27.22
C ASP A 134 -4.39 -7.47 27.18
N THR A 135 -3.39 -6.89 26.53
CA THR A 135 -3.27 -5.43 26.46
C THR A 135 -4.19 -4.83 25.41
N VAL A 136 -4.63 -5.61 24.44
CA VAL A 136 -5.54 -5.13 23.38
C VAL A 136 -6.97 -5.30 23.84
N LYS A 137 -7.68 -4.18 23.97
CA LYS A 137 -9.07 -4.16 24.43
C LYS A 137 -10.07 -4.01 23.30
N GLU A 138 -9.66 -3.44 22.20
CA GLU A 138 -10.57 -3.16 21.08
C GLU A 138 -9.87 -3.34 19.76
N VAL A 139 -10.56 -3.98 18.81
CA VAL A 139 -10.10 -4.10 17.43
C VAL A 139 -11.20 -3.52 16.54
N ILE A 140 -10.83 -2.47 15.79
CA ILE A 140 -11.75 -1.82 14.87
C ILE A 140 -11.42 -2.32 13.48
N ILE A 141 -12.43 -2.82 12.77
CA ILE A 141 -12.25 -3.31 11.40
C ILE A 141 -12.74 -2.23 10.44
N ASP A 142 -11.82 -1.61 9.72
CA ASP A 142 -12.16 -0.60 8.72
C ASP A 142 -12.26 -1.28 7.36
N ARG A 143 -13.48 -1.49 6.88
CA ARG A 143 -13.74 -2.21 5.65
C ARG A 143 -14.53 -1.35 4.68
N LYS A 144 -13.84 -0.84 3.69
CA LYS A 144 -14.48 -0.01 2.66
C LYS A 144 -15.52 -0.79 1.85
N SER A 145 -15.28 -2.07 1.64
CA SER A 145 -16.18 -2.90 0.87
C SER A 145 -17.54 -3.07 1.52
N THR A 146 -17.66 -2.80 2.81
CA THR A 146 -18.95 -2.91 3.51
C THR A 146 -19.68 -1.58 3.61
N ARG A 147 -19.12 -0.53 3.04
CA ARG A 147 -19.70 0.81 3.14
C ARG A 147 -21.13 0.86 2.63
N LEU A 148 -21.42 0.11 1.58
CA LEU A 148 -22.76 0.06 1.01
C LEU A 148 -23.79 -0.48 2.00
N ASN A 149 -23.36 -1.35 2.87
CA ASN A 149 -24.22 -1.98 3.84
C ASN A 149 -24.36 -1.17 5.11
N SER A 150 -23.51 -0.19 5.29
CA SER A 150 -23.50 0.62 6.50
C SER A 150 -24.43 1.81 6.43
N SER A 151 -25.14 1.97 5.33
CA SER A 151 -26.06 3.09 5.13
C SER A 151 -27.31 3.00 5.99
N HIS A 152 -27.53 1.88 6.61
CA HIS A 152 -28.70 1.68 7.47
C HIS A 152 -28.48 2.18 8.89
#